data_55502b76849c74e7ebca7e832761a7b8
#
_entry.id   55502b76849c74e7ebca7e832761a7b8
#
_cell.length_a   1.000
_cell.length_b   1.000
_cell.length_c   1.000
_cell.angle_alpha   90.00
_cell.angle_beta   90.00
_cell.angle_gamma   90.00
#
_symmetry.space_group_name_H-M   'P 1'
#
loop_
_entity.id
_entity.type
_entity.pdbx_description
1 polymer ?
#
loop_
_entity_poly.entity_id
_entity_poly.type
_entity_poly.pdbx_seq_one_letter_code
_entity_poly.pdbx_strand_id
1 'polypeptide(L)'
;MIDIVKTSKSKQKRGDALKRLKVVQSFVPDLTKKRLNKPEWMIVSILPVIPPELRPLVPLEGGRFAASDLNDLYRRIIIRNNRLKQLMEIKAPDVILRNEKRMLQEAVDLSLIHI
;
A
#
# COMPACT_ATOMS: atom_id res chain seq x y z
N MET A 1 12.94 20.82 -5.75
CA MET A 1 11.53 21.13 -6.10
C MET A 1 11.23 22.62 -6.07
N ILE A 2 11.59 23.33 -5.03
CA ILE A 2 11.35 24.78 -4.91
C ILE A 2 11.99 25.54 -6.08
N ASP A 3 13.21 25.17 -6.46
CA ASP A 3 13.92 25.79 -7.58
C ASP A 3 13.24 25.54 -8.93
N ILE A 4 12.69 24.35 -9.14
CA ILE A 4 11.94 24.00 -10.36
C ILE A 4 10.67 24.85 -10.47
N VAL A 5 9.97 25.09 -9.36
CA VAL A 5 8.78 25.95 -9.35
C VAL A 5 9.10 27.38 -9.68
N LYS A 6 10.26 27.89 -9.22
CA LYS A 6 10.69 29.27 -9.44
C LYS A 6 11.27 29.47 -10.84
N THR A 7 12.02 28.53 -11.37
CA THR A 7 12.84 28.68 -12.58
C THR A 7 12.24 28.11 -13.86
N SER A 8 11.29 27.16 -13.74
CA SER A 8 10.72 26.49 -14.91
C SER A 8 9.82 27.39 -15.74
N LYS A 9 10.14 27.55 -17.03
CA LYS A 9 9.32 28.27 -18.01
C LYS A 9 8.08 27.43 -18.45
N SER A 10 8.09 26.12 -18.29
CA SER A 10 6.99 25.26 -18.69
C SER A 10 5.87 25.26 -17.64
N LYS A 11 4.68 25.72 -18.03
CA LYS A 11 3.48 25.76 -17.17
C LYS A 11 3.11 24.38 -16.60
N GLN A 12 3.23 23.32 -17.42
CA GLN A 12 2.93 21.96 -17.01
C GLN A 12 3.91 21.44 -15.95
N LYS A 13 5.23 21.56 -16.21
CA LYS A 13 6.26 21.14 -15.23
C LYS A 13 6.14 21.90 -13.91
N ARG A 14 5.81 23.17 -13.98
CA ARG A 14 5.58 24.01 -12.79
C ARG A 14 4.35 23.53 -12.00
N GLY A 15 3.25 23.19 -12.69
CA GLY A 15 2.03 22.66 -12.06
C GLY A 15 2.27 21.33 -11.36
N ASP A 16 2.98 20.40 -11.99
CA ASP A 16 3.31 19.09 -11.40
C ASP A 16 4.25 19.23 -10.20
N ALA A 17 5.24 20.11 -10.31
CA ALA A 17 6.15 20.41 -9.21
C ALA A 17 5.43 21.04 -8.01
N LEU A 18 4.45 21.91 -8.24
CA LEU A 18 3.61 22.49 -7.19
C LEU A 18 2.77 21.46 -6.46
N LYS A 19 2.14 20.53 -7.19
CA LYS A 19 1.36 19.43 -6.59
C LYS A 19 2.24 18.57 -5.68
N ARG A 20 3.42 18.18 -6.15
CA ARG A 20 4.38 17.40 -5.35
C ARG A 20 4.88 18.18 -4.14
N LEU A 21 5.15 19.47 -4.31
CA LEU A 21 5.63 20.34 -3.24
C LEU A 21 4.63 20.44 -2.09
N LYS A 22 3.33 20.55 -2.39
CA LYS A 22 2.28 20.57 -1.36
C LYS A 22 2.29 19.30 -0.49
N VAL A 23 2.45 18.14 -1.11
CA VAL A 23 2.51 16.87 -0.37
C VAL A 23 3.78 16.78 0.47
N VAL A 24 4.93 17.13 -0.10
CA VAL A 24 6.22 17.07 0.61
C VAL A 24 6.29 18.06 1.77
N GLN A 25 5.74 19.25 1.63
CA GLN A 25 5.71 20.25 2.70
C GLN A 25 4.93 19.80 3.92
N SER A 26 3.93 18.92 3.76
CA SER A 26 3.19 18.37 4.90
C SER A 26 4.05 17.54 5.85
N PHE A 27 5.17 17.00 5.37
CA PHE A 27 6.12 16.19 6.15
C PHE A 27 7.30 16.99 6.72
N VAL A 28 7.49 18.23 6.26
CA VAL A 28 8.56 19.10 6.76
C VAL A 28 8.15 19.67 8.12
N PRO A 29 8.98 19.51 9.18
CA PRO A 29 8.68 20.14 10.45
C PRO A 29 8.79 21.66 10.33
N ASP A 30 7.74 22.34 10.68
CA ASP A 30 7.78 23.78 10.83
C ASP A 30 8.47 24.13 12.16
N LEU A 31 9.30 25.15 12.17
CA LEU A 31 10.03 25.58 13.37
C LEU A 31 9.11 25.99 14.53
N THR A 32 7.87 26.35 14.22
CA THR A 32 6.85 26.81 15.16
C THR A 32 5.77 25.78 15.47
N LYS A 33 5.63 24.72 14.67
CA LYS A 33 4.58 23.70 14.82
C LYS A 33 5.19 22.31 14.97
N LYS A 34 4.70 21.55 15.95
CA LYS A 34 5.01 20.11 16.04
C LYS A 34 4.67 19.43 14.70
N ARG A 35 5.54 18.48 14.30
CA ARG A 35 5.25 17.61 13.13
C ARG A 35 3.86 17.00 13.29
N LEU A 36 2.92 17.40 12.46
CA LEU A 36 1.59 16.82 12.41
C LEU A 36 1.61 15.44 11.75
N ASN A 37 2.46 15.29 10.72
CA ASN A 37 2.57 14.06 9.93
C ASN A 37 4.02 13.57 9.90
N LYS A 38 4.22 12.30 10.25
CA LYS A 38 5.53 11.63 10.10
C LYS A 38 5.54 10.83 8.80
N PRO A 39 6.62 10.94 7.98
CA PRO A 39 6.72 10.16 6.74
C PRO A 39 6.66 8.64 6.99
N GLU A 40 7.14 8.19 8.14
CA GLU A 40 7.14 6.78 8.55
C GLU A 40 5.73 6.17 8.66
N TRP A 41 4.72 7.00 8.89
CA TRP A 41 3.32 6.54 8.96
C TRP A 41 2.74 6.09 7.62
N MET A 42 3.40 6.41 6.52
CA MET A 42 3.03 5.92 5.19
C MET A 42 3.45 4.46 4.97
N ILE A 43 4.34 3.94 5.81
CA ILE A 43 4.77 2.55 5.75
C ILE A 43 3.90 1.73 6.70
N VAL A 44 3.12 0.81 6.12
CA VAL A 44 2.23 -0.07 6.87
C VAL A 44 2.97 -1.34 7.26
N SER A 45 3.28 -1.49 8.54
CA SER A 45 3.88 -2.71 9.09
C SER A 45 2.82 -3.71 9.55
N ILE A 46 1.69 -3.22 10.05
CA ILE A 46 0.56 -4.02 10.49
C ILE A 46 -0.64 -3.63 9.64
N LEU A 47 -1.14 -4.56 8.84
CA LEU A 47 -2.27 -4.33 7.95
C LEU A 47 -3.58 -4.35 8.75
N PRO A 48 -4.43 -3.32 8.65
CA PRO A 48 -5.76 -3.35 9.25
C PRO A 48 -6.65 -4.34 8.49
N VAL A 49 -7.36 -5.17 9.24
CA VAL A 49 -8.24 -6.20 8.70
C VAL A 49 -9.66 -6.00 9.24
N ILE A 50 -10.64 -6.07 8.36
CA ILE A 50 -12.05 -5.99 8.76
C ILE A 50 -12.42 -7.24 9.59
N PRO A 51 -13.20 -7.09 10.68
CA PRO A 51 -13.67 -8.22 11.47
C PRO A 51 -14.39 -9.27 10.62
N PRO A 52 -14.27 -10.58 10.95
CA PRO A 52 -14.93 -11.65 10.18
C PRO A 52 -16.45 -11.52 10.08
N GLU A 53 -17.08 -10.89 11.04
CA GLU A 53 -18.52 -10.64 11.07
C GLU A 53 -19.01 -9.75 9.92
N LEU A 54 -18.15 -8.84 9.43
CA LEU A 54 -18.44 -7.97 8.29
C LEU A 54 -18.14 -8.62 6.94
N ARG A 55 -17.51 -9.82 6.93
CA ARG A 55 -17.18 -10.60 5.74
C ARG A 55 -17.52 -12.08 5.92
N PRO A 56 -18.77 -12.41 6.28
CA PRO A 56 -19.13 -13.76 6.66
C PRO A 56 -19.11 -14.72 5.46
N LEU A 57 -18.84 -15.99 5.77
CA LEU A 57 -19.12 -17.11 4.88
C LEU A 57 -20.60 -17.48 5.03
N VAL A 58 -21.38 -17.27 3.99
CA VAL A 58 -22.81 -17.60 3.98
C VAL A 58 -23.00 -18.98 3.33
N PRO A 59 -23.61 -19.95 4.03
CA PRO A 59 -23.93 -21.23 3.42
C PRO A 59 -25.06 -21.06 2.38
N LEU A 60 -24.82 -21.59 1.18
CA LEU A 60 -25.80 -21.68 0.11
C LEU A 60 -26.41 -23.09 0.08
N GLU A 61 -27.56 -23.22 -0.59
CA GLU A 61 -28.16 -24.52 -0.88
C GLU A 61 -27.18 -25.40 -1.68
N GLY A 62 -27.11 -26.68 -1.35
CA GLY A 62 -26.23 -27.66 -2.01
C GLY A 62 -24.82 -27.77 -1.44
N GLY A 63 -24.58 -27.32 -0.20
CA GLY A 63 -23.27 -27.43 0.49
C GLY A 63 -22.20 -26.49 0.00
N ARG A 64 -22.57 -25.48 -0.79
CA ARG A 64 -21.67 -24.39 -1.24
C ARG A 64 -21.72 -23.22 -0.26
N PHE A 65 -20.58 -22.51 -0.15
CA PHE A 65 -20.49 -21.29 0.64
C PHE A 65 -20.26 -20.09 -0.29
N ALA A 66 -21.02 -19.02 -0.07
CA ALA A 66 -20.73 -17.72 -0.65
C ALA A 66 -19.76 -17.00 0.27
N ALA A 67 -18.63 -16.60 -0.27
CA ALA A 67 -17.64 -15.78 0.44
C ALA A 67 -17.67 -14.36 -0.08
N SER A 68 -17.39 -13.39 0.81
CA SER A 68 -17.12 -12.02 0.38
C SER A 68 -15.81 -11.95 -0.39
N ASP A 69 -15.74 -11.06 -1.38
CA ASP A 69 -14.50 -10.81 -2.14
C ASP A 69 -13.33 -10.38 -1.24
N LEU A 70 -13.63 -9.73 -0.11
CA LEU A 70 -12.63 -9.37 0.89
C LEU A 70 -11.88 -10.56 1.45
N ASN A 71 -12.55 -11.69 1.65
CA ASN A 71 -11.90 -12.93 2.12
C ASN A 71 -10.87 -13.45 1.10
N ASP A 72 -11.16 -13.37 -0.18
CA ASP A 72 -10.23 -13.76 -1.23
C ASP A 72 -9.02 -12.81 -1.30
N LEU A 73 -9.23 -11.52 -1.15
CA LEU A 73 -8.16 -10.53 -1.11
C LEU A 73 -7.20 -10.75 0.05
N TYR A 74 -7.71 -10.99 1.26
CA TYR A 74 -6.88 -11.30 2.42
C TYR A 74 -6.15 -12.64 2.28
N ARG A 75 -6.80 -13.65 1.73
CA ARG A 75 -6.16 -14.93 1.43
C ARG A 75 -4.97 -14.76 0.48
N ARG A 76 -5.10 -13.96 -0.55
CA ARG A 76 -4.00 -13.66 -1.49
C ARG A 76 -2.81 -13.00 -0.79
N ILE A 77 -3.07 -12.06 0.10
CA ILE A 77 -2.01 -11.41 0.88
C ILE A 77 -1.25 -12.42 1.72
N ILE A 78 -1.95 -13.27 2.45
CA ILE A 78 -1.34 -14.29 3.31
C ILE A 78 -0.50 -15.28 2.51
N ILE A 79 -1.03 -15.79 1.41
CA ILE A 79 -0.34 -16.76 0.55
C ILE A 79 0.93 -16.14 -0.04
N ARG A 80 0.85 -14.92 -0.57
CA ARG A 80 1.99 -14.22 -1.15
C ARG A 80 3.04 -13.85 -0.09
N ASN A 81 2.61 -13.47 1.09
CA ASN A 81 3.53 -13.20 2.20
C ASN A 81 4.29 -14.46 2.64
N ASN A 82 3.61 -15.57 2.78
CA ASN A 82 4.24 -16.84 3.14
C ASN A 82 5.22 -17.33 2.06
N ARG A 83 4.84 -17.18 0.79
CA ARG A 83 5.72 -17.49 -0.33
C ARG A 83 6.97 -16.61 -0.34
N LEU A 84 6.84 -15.32 -0.12
CA LEU A 84 7.97 -14.41 0.00
C LEU A 84 8.89 -14.80 1.16
N LYS A 85 8.33 -15.15 2.31
CA LYS A 85 9.09 -15.66 3.46
C LYS A 85 9.94 -16.88 3.09
N GLN A 86 9.33 -17.88 2.47
CA GLN A 86 10.04 -19.08 2.03
C GLN A 86 11.17 -18.77 1.04
N LEU A 87 10.92 -17.91 0.06
CA LEU A 87 11.94 -17.50 -0.91
C LEU A 87 13.09 -16.72 -0.27
N MET A 88 12.83 -15.93 0.75
CA MET A 88 13.89 -15.25 1.52
C MET A 88 14.73 -16.23 2.35
N GLU A 89 14.11 -17.25 2.93
CA GLU A 89 14.80 -18.29 3.71
C GLU A 89 15.75 -19.13 2.85
N ILE A 90 15.35 -19.49 1.65
CA ILE A 90 16.19 -20.23 0.69
C ILE A 90 17.17 -19.35 -0.09
N LYS A 91 17.24 -18.05 0.21
CA LYS A 91 18.12 -17.09 -0.45
C LYS A 91 17.99 -17.10 -1.97
N ALA A 92 16.77 -17.04 -2.47
CA ALA A 92 16.45 -16.95 -3.88
C ALA A 92 17.13 -15.73 -4.55
N PRO A 93 17.36 -15.75 -5.89
CA PRO A 93 17.92 -14.61 -6.61
C PRO A 93 17.11 -13.33 -6.42
N ASP A 94 17.77 -12.17 -6.41
CA ASP A 94 17.16 -10.87 -6.18
C ASP A 94 16.03 -10.53 -7.16
N VAL A 95 16.13 -11.00 -8.40
CA VAL A 95 15.08 -10.77 -9.42
C VAL A 95 13.77 -11.40 -9.00
N ILE A 96 13.81 -12.64 -8.49
CA ILE A 96 12.63 -13.36 -8.00
C ILE A 96 12.06 -12.65 -6.75
N LEU A 97 12.92 -12.27 -5.82
CA LEU A 97 12.50 -11.56 -4.61
C LEU A 97 11.85 -10.22 -4.91
N ARG A 98 12.39 -9.46 -5.84
CA ARG A 98 11.77 -8.18 -6.29
C ARG A 98 10.39 -8.39 -6.88
N ASN A 99 10.24 -9.39 -7.72
CA ASN A 99 8.94 -9.70 -8.32
C ASN A 99 7.90 -10.13 -7.26
N GLU A 100 8.28 -10.98 -6.32
CA GLU A 100 7.39 -11.40 -5.23
C GLU A 100 7.02 -10.24 -4.31
N LYS A 101 7.96 -9.35 -3.98
CA LYS A 101 7.68 -8.13 -3.23
C LYS A 101 6.69 -7.22 -3.95
N ARG A 102 6.85 -7.05 -5.25
CA ARG A 102 5.92 -6.27 -6.08
C ARG A 102 4.52 -6.89 -6.09
N MET A 103 4.41 -8.21 -6.24
CA MET A 103 3.14 -8.92 -6.23
C MET A 103 2.44 -8.83 -4.85
N LEU A 104 3.21 -8.87 -3.76
CA LEU A 104 2.66 -8.67 -2.41
C LEU A 104 2.13 -7.25 -2.23
N GLN A 105 2.88 -6.25 -2.67
CA GLN A 105 2.43 -4.85 -2.63
C GLN A 105 1.15 -4.64 -3.42
N GLU A 106 1.04 -5.22 -4.60
CA GLU A 106 -0.17 -5.18 -5.42
C GLU A 106 -1.37 -5.80 -4.70
N ALA A 107 -1.19 -6.93 -4.04
CA ALA A 107 -2.26 -7.56 -3.26
C ALA A 107 -2.72 -6.69 -2.08
N VAL A 108 -1.79 -6.03 -1.40
CA VAL A 108 -2.10 -5.09 -0.31
C VAL A 108 -2.85 -3.87 -0.84
N ASP A 109 -2.42 -3.29 -1.93
CA ASP A 109 -3.08 -2.13 -2.55
C ASP A 109 -4.52 -2.45 -2.93
N LEU A 110 -4.77 -3.60 -3.56
CA LEU A 110 -6.11 -4.06 -3.90
C LEU A 110 -6.99 -4.24 -2.66
N SER A 111 -6.46 -4.76 -1.57
CA SER A 111 -7.23 -4.93 -0.34
C SER A 111 -7.61 -3.58 0.28
N LEU A 112 -6.72 -2.60 0.25
CA LEU A 112 -6.98 -1.26 0.79
C LEU A 112 -7.97 -0.45 -0.06
N ILE A 113 -8.00 -0.65 -1.36
CA ILE A 113 -8.97 0.00 -2.26
C ILE A 113 -10.40 -0.45 -1.96
N HIS A 114 -10.60 -1.70 -1.56
CA HIS A 114 -11.91 -2.27 -1.31
C HIS A 114 -12.41 -2.13 0.15
N ILE A 115 -11.59 -1.61 1.03
CA ILE A 115 -11.99 -1.25 2.40
C ILE A 115 -12.62 0.14 2.40
#